data_66d5feb2a31d5a34ac751fe0c98efe21
#
_entry.id   66d5feb2a31d5a34ac751fe0c98efe21
#
_cell.length_a   1.000
_cell.length_b   1.000
_cell.length_c   1.000
_cell.angle_alpha   90.00
_cell.angle_beta   90.00
_cell.angle_gamma   90.00
#
_symmetry.space_group_name_H-M   'P 1'
#
loop_
_entity.id
_entity.type
_entity.pdbx_description
1 polymer ?
#
loop_
_entity_poly.entity_id
_entity_poly.type
_entity_poly.pdbx_seq_one_letter_code
_entity_poly.pdbx_strand_id
1 'polypeptide(L)'
;EPIIPPAVIDQVAANLEDHPEAAIATLAEPLADAQALFNPNVVKVLSDINGLALTFSRAPLPWARDSFAVDRSQLPPGVPYRRHIGIYAYRAGFLADFVSWGPCWLEDTECLEQLRALWHGRRIHVADAVEAPPAGVDTAEDLDRVRRLLGG
;
A
#
# COMPACT_ATOMS: atom_id res chain seq x y z
N GLU A 1 2.02 -4.53 -12.50
CA GLU A 1 2.11 -3.08 -12.75
C GLU A 1 3.00 -2.83 -13.99
N PRO A 2 2.49 -2.98 -15.22
CA PRO A 2 3.34 -2.92 -16.42
C PRO A 2 3.78 -1.48 -16.79
N ILE A 3 3.23 -0.45 -16.17
CA ILE A 3 3.50 0.95 -16.51
C ILE A 3 3.80 1.73 -15.22
N ILE A 4 4.79 1.29 -14.44
CA ILE A 4 5.24 2.06 -13.28
C ILE A 4 6.16 3.18 -13.78
N PRO A 5 5.90 4.45 -13.42
CA PRO A 5 6.81 5.55 -13.73
C PRO A 5 8.18 5.32 -13.09
N PRO A 6 9.30 5.57 -13.81
CA PRO A 6 10.65 5.44 -13.26
C PRO A 6 10.85 6.25 -11.98
N ALA A 7 10.26 7.45 -11.88
CA ALA A 7 10.34 8.31 -10.70
C ALA A 7 9.79 7.62 -9.43
N VAL A 8 8.79 6.76 -9.57
CA VAL A 8 8.20 6.00 -8.44
C VAL A 8 9.17 4.90 -7.98
N ILE A 9 9.90 4.27 -8.91
CA ILE A 9 10.92 3.27 -8.59
C ILE A 9 12.09 3.93 -7.87
N ASP A 10 12.58 5.05 -8.37
CA ASP A 10 13.67 5.82 -7.76
C ASP A 10 13.27 6.31 -6.36
N GLN A 11 12.02 6.79 -6.21
CA GLN A 11 11.51 7.25 -4.93
C GLN A 11 11.50 6.14 -3.88
N VAL A 12 10.97 4.96 -4.17
CA VAL A 12 10.89 3.88 -3.17
C VAL A 12 12.28 3.40 -2.75
N ALA A 13 13.26 3.42 -3.65
CA ALA A 13 14.65 3.08 -3.36
C ALA A 13 15.30 4.15 -2.46
N ALA A 14 15.16 5.44 -2.80
CA ALA A 14 15.66 6.55 -2.01
C ALA A 14 15.03 6.58 -0.61
N ASN A 15 13.72 6.38 -0.50
CA ASN A 15 13.04 6.31 0.79
C ASN A 15 13.60 5.22 1.70
N LEU A 16 13.98 4.05 1.15
CA LEU A 16 14.60 3.01 1.93
C LEU A 16 16.01 3.41 2.41
N GLU A 17 16.76 4.13 1.59
CA GLU A 17 18.10 4.62 1.95
C GLU A 17 18.00 5.65 3.08
N ASP A 18 17.08 6.60 2.98
CA ASP A 18 16.87 7.69 3.95
C ASP A 18 16.30 7.22 5.30
N HIS A 19 15.70 6.02 5.35
CA HIS A 19 15.09 5.44 6.56
C HIS A 19 15.80 4.16 7.01
N PRO A 20 16.99 4.27 7.64
CA PRO A 20 17.79 3.11 8.06
C PRO A 20 17.07 2.21 9.07
N GLU A 21 16.10 2.71 9.80
CA GLU A 21 15.25 1.97 10.73
C GLU A 21 14.24 1.04 10.04
N ALA A 22 13.94 1.28 8.76
CA ALA A 22 13.00 0.49 7.98
C ALA A 22 13.71 -0.67 7.25
N ALA A 23 13.10 -1.84 7.29
CA ALA A 23 13.53 -3.01 6.52
C ALA A 23 12.97 -3.01 5.09
N ILE A 24 11.84 -2.31 4.91
CA ILE A 24 11.06 -2.20 3.67
C ILE A 24 10.66 -0.74 3.49
N ALA A 25 10.67 -0.26 2.26
CA ALA A 25 9.96 0.96 1.86
C ALA A 25 8.88 0.62 0.84
N THR A 26 7.76 1.31 0.92
CA THR A 26 6.64 1.21 -0.02
C THR A 26 5.95 2.56 -0.16
N LEU A 27 4.95 2.64 -1.02
CA LEU A 27 4.26 3.88 -1.33
C LEU A 27 2.75 3.77 -1.12
N ALA A 28 2.13 4.92 -1.01
CA ALA A 28 0.68 5.07 -0.92
C ALA A 28 0.23 6.26 -1.76
N GLU A 29 -1.07 6.40 -1.94
CA GLU A 29 -1.68 7.61 -2.49
C GLU A 29 -3.01 7.90 -1.79
N PRO A 30 -3.49 9.15 -1.81
CA PRO A 30 -4.79 9.49 -1.28
C PRO A 30 -5.90 8.67 -1.94
N LEU A 31 -6.87 8.21 -1.15
CA LEU A 31 -8.09 7.59 -1.68
C LEU A 31 -9.00 8.66 -2.32
N ALA A 32 -9.54 8.33 -3.50
CA ALA A 32 -10.37 9.24 -4.26
C ALA A 32 -11.78 9.41 -3.67
N ASP A 33 -12.36 8.31 -3.15
CA ASP A 33 -13.76 8.29 -2.74
C ASP A 33 -14.06 7.17 -1.72
N ALA A 34 -15.29 7.18 -1.20
CA ALA A 34 -15.76 6.19 -0.25
C ALA A 34 -15.93 4.79 -0.89
N GLN A 35 -16.22 4.69 -2.17
CA GLN A 35 -16.32 3.41 -2.86
C GLN A 35 -14.98 2.66 -2.81
N ALA A 36 -13.89 3.36 -3.07
CA ALA A 36 -12.54 2.79 -2.95
C ALA A 36 -12.21 2.40 -1.50
N LEU A 37 -12.64 3.19 -0.51
CA LEU A 37 -12.41 2.86 0.90
C LEU A 37 -13.08 1.54 1.32
N PHE A 38 -14.32 1.31 0.88
CA PHE A 38 -15.08 0.10 1.22
C PHE A 38 -14.81 -1.08 0.27
N ASN A 39 -14.00 -0.90 -0.79
CA ASN A 39 -13.61 -1.97 -1.70
C ASN A 39 -12.48 -2.82 -1.06
N PRO A 40 -12.69 -4.12 -0.79
CA PRO A 40 -11.67 -4.98 -0.19
C PRO A 40 -10.47 -5.26 -1.12
N ASN A 41 -10.60 -5.01 -2.43
CA ASN A 41 -9.48 -5.13 -3.37
C ASN A 41 -8.53 -3.93 -3.30
N VAL A 42 -8.97 -2.82 -2.73
CA VAL A 42 -8.15 -1.65 -2.43
C VAL A 42 -7.57 -1.81 -1.03
N VAL A 43 -6.28 -2.00 -0.91
CA VAL A 43 -5.59 -2.13 0.38
C VAL A 43 -5.40 -0.74 0.98
N LYS A 44 -5.88 -0.53 2.20
CA LYS A 44 -5.67 0.69 2.99
C LYS A 44 -4.39 0.59 3.79
N VAL A 45 -3.73 1.71 4.02
CA VAL A 45 -2.53 1.79 4.85
C VAL A 45 -2.63 2.94 5.84
N LEU A 46 -2.24 2.65 7.09
CA LEU A 46 -2.03 3.66 8.13
C LEU A 46 -0.56 3.75 8.46
N SER A 47 -0.07 4.96 8.68
CA SER A 47 1.29 5.19 9.18
C SER A 47 1.27 6.14 10.37
N ASP A 48 2.35 6.10 11.14
CA ASP A 48 2.60 7.05 12.21
C ASP A 48 3.12 8.40 11.67
N ILE A 49 3.46 9.31 12.57
CA ILE A 49 3.97 10.66 12.24
C ILE A 49 5.33 10.62 11.52
N ASN A 50 6.07 9.52 11.63
CA ASN A 50 7.38 9.32 11.00
C ASN A 50 7.27 8.61 9.65
N GLY A 51 6.05 8.35 9.17
CA GLY A 51 5.83 7.60 7.93
C GLY A 51 6.03 6.09 8.08
N LEU A 52 6.11 5.55 9.30
CA LEU A 52 6.24 4.12 9.52
C LEU A 52 4.85 3.46 9.58
N ALA A 53 4.65 2.40 8.80
CA ALA A 53 3.39 1.70 8.74
C ALA A 53 2.95 1.17 10.11
N LEU A 54 1.72 1.49 10.49
CA LEU A 54 1.02 0.91 11.62
C LEU A 54 0.35 -0.40 11.21
N THR A 55 -0.30 -0.41 10.06
CA THR A 55 -0.91 -1.60 9.47
C THR A 55 -1.31 -1.38 8.02
N PHE A 56 -1.53 -2.50 7.33
CA PHE A 56 -2.20 -2.59 6.04
C PHE A 56 -3.46 -3.44 6.21
N SER A 57 -4.55 -3.10 5.54
CA SER A 57 -5.76 -3.91 5.63
C SER A 57 -6.69 -3.73 4.43
N ARG A 58 -7.44 -4.78 4.12
CA ARG A 58 -8.56 -4.72 3.18
C ARG A 58 -9.80 -4.06 3.78
N ALA A 59 -9.90 -3.99 5.11
CA ALA A 59 -10.96 -3.29 5.80
C ALA A 59 -10.84 -1.76 5.62
N PRO A 60 -11.96 -1.00 5.75
CA PRO A 60 -11.91 0.45 5.77
C PRO A 60 -11.21 0.94 7.05
N LEU A 61 -10.03 1.56 6.87
CA LEU A 61 -9.18 2.10 7.94
C LEU A 61 -8.74 3.54 7.65
N PRO A 62 -8.75 4.43 8.68
CA PRO A 62 -9.34 4.24 10.00
C PRO A 62 -10.87 4.26 9.94
N TRP A 63 -11.53 3.64 10.90
CA TRP A 63 -12.98 3.71 11.00
C TRP A 63 -13.42 5.04 11.63
N ALA A 64 -14.02 5.91 10.83
CA ALA A 64 -14.54 7.19 11.29
C ALA A 64 -15.89 6.99 12.00
N ARG A 65 -15.83 6.67 13.29
CA ARG A 65 -16.96 6.19 14.10
C ARG A 65 -18.23 7.02 13.91
N ASP A 66 -18.14 8.32 14.12
CA ASP A 66 -19.32 9.20 14.16
C ASP A 66 -19.83 9.53 12.74
N SER A 67 -18.92 9.74 11.79
CA SER A 67 -19.27 10.01 10.40
C SER A 67 -19.94 8.81 9.74
N PHE A 68 -19.35 7.62 9.89
CA PHE A 68 -19.87 6.38 9.27
C PHE A 68 -21.11 5.81 9.97
N ALA A 69 -21.44 6.30 11.16
CA ALA A 69 -22.73 6.02 11.78
C ALA A 69 -23.87 6.74 11.06
N VAL A 70 -23.59 7.86 10.40
CA VAL A 70 -24.57 8.70 9.69
C VAL A 70 -24.58 8.42 8.19
N ASP A 71 -23.40 8.50 7.54
CA ASP A 71 -23.28 8.35 6.09
C ASP A 71 -21.96 7.65 5.74
N ARG A 72 -22.04 6.66 4.84
CA ARG A 72 -20.89 5.91 4.30
C ARG A 72 -20.65 6.18 2.82
N SER A 73 -21.44 7.07 2.21
CA SER A 73 -21.32 7.38 0.79
C SER A 73 -20.20 8.37 0.46
N GLN A 74 -19.66 9.05 1.47
CA GLN A 74 -18.61 10.05 1.32
C GLN A 74 -17.48 9.83 2.31
N LEU A 75 -16.27 10.24 1.90
CA LEU A 75 -15.14 10.25 2.83
C LEU A 75 -15.32 11.38 3.85
N PRO A 76 -15.13 11.10 5.15
CA PRO A 76 -15.15 12.13 6.17
C PRO A 76 -14.08 13.20 5.92
N PRO A 77 -14.43 14.50 6.00
CA PRO A 77 -13.48 15.57 5.77
C PRO A 77 -12.35 15.55 6.80
N GLY A 78 -11.14 15.84 6.36
CA GLY A 78 -9.96 15.94 7.23
C GLY A 78 -9.35 14.60 7.65
N VAL A 79 -9.87 13.47 7.22
CA VAL A 79 -9.27 12.15 7.45
C VAL A 79 -8.45 11.75 6.22
N PRO A 80 -7.11 11.59 6.35
CA PRO A 80 -6.23 11.29 5.21
C PRO A 80 -6.26 9.79 4.88
N TYR A 81 -7.35 9.32 4.27
CA TYR A 81 -7.40 7.95 3.79
C TYR A 81 -6.42 7.73 2.65
N ARG A 82 -5.65 6.64 2.71
CA ARG A 82 -4.65 6.28 1.71
C ARG A 82 -4.81 4.84 1.26
N ARG A 83 -4.67 4.60 -0.05
CA ARG A 83 -4.48 3.27 -0.59
C ARG A 83 -3.00 2.94 -0.71
N HIS A 84 -2.65 1.71 -0.44
CA HIS A 84 -1.33 1.17 -0.64
C HIS A 84 -1.06 0.95 -2.13
N ILE A 85 0.15 1.32 -2.58
CA ILE A 85 0.69 1.01 -3.90
C ILE A 85 1.68 -0.13 -3.75
N GLY A 86 1.43 -1.25 -4.43
CA GLY A 86 2.17 -2.50 -4.28
C GLY A 86 3.57 -2.49 -4.90
N ILE A 87 4.34 -1.41 -4.69
CA ILE A 87 5.77 -1.33 -5.04
C ILE A 87 6.61 -1.31 -3.77
N TYR A 88 7.73 -2.04 -3.77
CA TYR A 88 8.56 -2.20 -2.59
C TYR A 88 10.05 -2.11 -2.90
N ALA A 89 10.79 -1.51 -1.98
CA ALA A 89 12.23 -1.70 -1.85
C ALA A 89 12.52 -2.48 -0.56
N TYR A 90 13.44 -3.42 -0.62
CA TYR A 90 13.82 -4.29 0.49
C TYR A 90 15.30 -4.18 0.80
N ARG A 91 15.67 -4.18 2.08
CA ARG A 91 17.09 -4.41 2.45
C ARG A 91 17.46 -5.87 2.19
N ALA A 92 18.57 -6.09 1.51
CA ALA A 92 19.01 -7.45 1.15
C ALA A 92 19.15 -8.39 2.38
N GLY A 93 19.68 -7.87 3.49
CA GLY A 93 19.80 -8.64 4.74
C GLY A 93 18.45 -9.04 5.34
N PHE A 94 17.42 -8.20 5.18
CA PHE A 94 16.08 -8.51 5.63
C PHE A 94 15.41 -9.63 4.84
N LEU A 95 15.69 -9.74 3.53
CA LEU A 95 15.09 -10.77 2.69
C LEU A 95 15.44 -12.19 3.18
N ALA A 96 16.65 -12.41 3.67
CA ALA A 96 17.05 -13.69 4.24
C ALA A 96 16.22 -14.04 5.50
N ASP A 97 15.99 -13.06 6.39
CA ASP A 97 15.13 -13.22 7.54
C ASP A 97 13.70 -13.55 7.10
N PHE A 98 13.15 -12.74 6.19
CA PHE A 98 11.78 -12.85 5.73
C PHE A 98 11.46 -14.22 5.11
N VAL A 99 12.36 -14.74 4.29
CA VAL A 99 12.21 -16.06 3.66
C VAL A 99 12.27 -17.19 4.70
N SER A 100 13.03 -16.99 5.80
CA SER A 100 13.12 -17.98 6.88
C SER A 100 11.87 -18.07 7.74
N TRP A 101 11.02 -17.03 7.75
CA TRP A 101 9.78 -17.00 8.51
C TRP A 101 8.66 -17.71 7.75
N GLY A 102 7.90 -18.51 8.46
CA GLY A 102 6.62 -19.01 7.94
C GLY A 102 5.57 -17.90 7.86
N PRO A 103 4.50 -18.10 7.08
CA PRO A 103 3.37 -17.18 7.06
C PRO A 103 2.75 -17.05 8.46
N CYS A 104 2.17 -15.88 8.75
CA CYS A 104 1.46 -15.64 10.01
C CYS A 104 -0.06 -15.56 9.76
N TRP A 105 -0.84 -15.80 10.80
CA TRP A 105 -2.30 -15.79 10.70
C TRP A 105 -2.87 -14.47 10.16
N LEU A 106 -2.20 -13.34 10.45
CA LEU A 106 -2.64 -12.02 9.98
C LEU A 106 -2.45 -11.87 8.47
N GLU A 107 -1.28 -12.29 7.97
CA GLU A 107 -0.98 -12.36 6.54
C GLU A 107 -1.96 -13.26 5.80
N ASP A 108 -2.20 -14.47 6.33
CA ASP A 108 -3.11 -15.45 5.72
C ASP A 108 -4.55 -14.94 5.68
N THR A 109 -5.00 -14.25 6.75
CA THR A 109 -6.35 -13.71 6.84
C THR A 109 -6.61 -12.58 5.86
N GLU A 110 -5.67 -11.63 5.77
CA GLU A 110 -5.80 -10.46 4.90
C GLU A 110 -5.27 -10.73 3.46
N CYS A 111 -4.55 -11.84 3.25
CA CYS A 111 -3.80 -12.13 2.02
C CYS A 111 -2.87 -10.95 1.65
N LEU A 112 -2.07 -10.51 2.63
CA LEU A 112 -1.15 -9.38 2.53
C LEU A 112 0.22 -9.76 3.13
N GLU A 113 1.18 -10.11 2.28
CA GLU A 113 2.49 -10.64 2.68
C GLU A 113 3.31 -9.68 3.55
N GLN A 114 3.20 -8.37 3.33
CA GLN A 114 3.92 -7.36 4.10
C GLN A 114 3.52 -7.33 5.58
N LEU A 115 2.35 -7.87 5.93
CA LEU A 115 1.93 -8.02 7.33
C LEU A 115 2.83 -8.96 8.12
N ARG A 116 3.49 -9.94 7.47
CA ARG A 116 4.49 -10.81 8.10
C ARG A 116 5.66 -10.00 8.65
N ALA A 117 6.14 -8.99 7.91
CA ALA A 117 7.20 -8.11 8.38
C ALA A 117 6.79 -7.34 9.63
N LEU A 118 5.60 -6.72 9.64
CA LEU A 118 5.06 -6.03 10.81
C LEU A 118 4.84 -6.98 11.99
N TRP A 119 4.34 -8.20 11.74
CA TRP A 119 4.15 -9.23 12.74
C TRP A 119 5.45 -9.60 13.46
N HIS A 120 6.57 -9.64 12.74
CA HIS A 120 7.90 -9.86 13.29
C HIS A 120 8.58 -8.59 13.82
N GLY A 121 7.83 -7.49 13.98
CA GLY A 121 8.35 -6.24 14.54
C GLY A 121 9.29 -5.47 13.61
N ARG A 122 9.32 -5.79 12.30
CA ARG A 122 10.08 -5.03 11.31
C ARG A 122 9.29 -3.82 10.85
N ARG A 123 10.00 -2.72 10.63
CA ARG A 123 9.39 -1.46 10.22
C ARG A 123 9.31 -1.36 8.71
N ILE A 124 8.22 -0.79 8.23
CA ILE A 124 7.96 -0.51 6.82
C ILE A 124 7.75 1.00 6.69
N HIS A 125 8.58 1.68 5.91
CA HIS A 125 8.38 3.08 5.59
C HIS A 125 7.34 3.22 4.47
N VAL A 126 6.43 4.18 4.60
CA VAL A 126 5.37 4.50 3.64
C VAL A 126 5.36 5.99 3.35
N ALA A 127 5.60 6.37 2.12
CA ALA A 127 5.45 7.75 1.65
C ALA A 127 4.33 7.86 0.61
N ASP A 128 3.83 9.06 0.40
CA ASP A 128 2.95 9.31 -0.74
C ASP A 128 3.76 9.31 -2.04
N ALA A 129 3.25 8.64 -3.07
CA ALA A 129 3.93 8.55 -4.35
C ALA A 129 4.06 9.93 -5.01
N VAL A 130 5.24 10.24 -5.55
CA VAL A 130 5.49 11.51 -6.27
C VAL A 130 4.66 11.63 -7.54
N GLU A 131 4.24 10.50 -8.08
CA GLU A 131 3.38 10.40 -9.25
C GLU A 131 2.46 9.20 -9.08
N ALA A 132 1.16 9.39 -9.34
CA ALA A 132 0.19 8.29 -9.26
C ALA A 132 0.48 7.25 -10.35
N PRO A 133 0.85 6.01 -10.01
CA PRO A 133 1.00 4.98 -11.03
C PRO A 133 -0.38 4.69 -11.65
N PRO A 134 -0.44 4.39 -12.94
CA PRO A 134 -1.68 3.94 -13.55
C PRO A 134 -2.17 2.67 -12.88
N ALA A 135 -3.49 2.44 -12.90
CA ALA A 135 -4.09 1.25 -12.31
C ALA A 135 -3.45 -0.04 -12.84
N GLY A 136 -3.19 -0.97 -11.93
CA GLY A 136 -2.63 -2.28 -12.24
C GLY A 136 -3.48 -3.10 -13.22
N VAL A 137 -3.01 -4.28 -13.55
CA VAL A 137 -3.71 -5.24 -14.42
C VAL A 137 -4.18 -6.39 -13.55
N ASP A 138 -5.43 -6.32 -13.10
CA ASP A 138 -6.05 -7.34 -12.25
C ASP A 138 -7.22 -8.05 -12.96
N THR A 139 -7.74 -7.45 -14.04
CA THR A 139 -8.85 -7.96 -14.82
C THR A 139 -8.51 -8.06 -16.32
N ALA A 140 -9.33 -8.75 -17.09
CA ALA A 140 -9.21 -8.83 -18.55
C ALA A 140 -9.37 -7.45 -19.20
N GLU A 141 -10.29 -6.62 -18.67
CA GLU A 141 -10.51 -5.25 -19.14
C GLU A 141 -9.28 -4.37 -18.89
N ASP A 142 -8.60 -4.54 -17.74
CA ASP A 142 -7.35 -3.84 -17.46
C ASP A 142 -6.25 -4.22 -18.45
N LEU A 143 -6.14 -5.51 -18.76
CA LEU A 143 -5.17 -5.99 -19.75
C LEU A 143 -5.41 -5.36 -21.12
N ASP A 144 -6.67 -5.29 -21.56
CA ASP A 144 -7.00 -4.68 -22.84
C ASP A 144 -6.75 -3.16 -22.84
N ARG A 145 -6.97 -2.48 -21.70
CA ARG A 145 -6.61 -1.08 -21.52
C ARG A 145 -5.10 -0.88 -21.69
N VAL A 146 -4.28 -1.70 -21.00
CA VAL A 146 -2.81 -1.58 -21.06
C VAL A 146 -2.29 -1.93 -22.45
N ARG A 147 -2.82 -2.94 -23.14
CA ARG A 147 -2.47 -3.25 -24.53
C ARG A 147 -2.69 -2.06 -25.45
N ARG A 148 -3.81 -1.34 -25.30
CA ARG A 148 -4.07 -0.12 -26.09
C ARG A 148 -3.08 1.01 -25.80
N LEU A 149 -2.63 1.14 -24.54
CA LEU A 149 -1.66 2.17 -24.12
C LEU A 149 -0.24 1.88 -24.61
N LEU A 150 0.15 0.61 -24.69
CA LEU A 150 1.50 0.20 -25.12
C LEU A 150 1.65 0.10 -26.65
N GLY A 151 0.66 0.48 -27.38
CA GLY A 151 0.75 0.57 -28.83
C GLY A 151 0.39 -0.77 -29.50
N GLY A 152 -0.84 -1.05 -29.41
CA GLY A 152 -1.37 -1.92 -30.46
C GLY A 152 -1.15 -1.29 -31.83
#